data_607c112d3bbe7905a80579ac250e0746
#
_entry.id   607c112d3bbe7905a80579ac250e0746
#
_cell.length_a   1.000
_cell.length_b   1.000
_cell.length_c   1.000
_cell.angle_alpha   90.00
_cell.angle_beta   90.00
_cell.angle_gamma   90.00
#
_symmetry.space_group_name_H-M   'P 1'
#
loop_
_entity.id
_entity.type
_entity.pdbx_description
1 polymer ?
#
loop_
_entity_poly.entity_id
_entity_poly.type
_entity_poly.pdbx_seq_one_letter_code
_entity_poly.pdbx_strand_id
1 'polypeptide(L)'
;EPYTMLLACNSSSMVTEESLHVDYGRQHDRKPHHDDEKNLGGAWLAATEKNPRIFDGSKFRLQRIALDEHGHVVLELGLTGYREYLGTNRLPTDALRQLEADGQAEHANPRAHLSDALGCETILLTADDQVVLLRRSSSVATHGGLHNGPSGHPEPSRAGVEGGGAQGAAAAAAGVRELYDSVLQ
;
A
#
# COMPACT_ATOMS: atom_id res chain seq x y z
N GLU A 1 4.44 -16.91 -0.96
CA GLU A 1 5.41 -16.32 -0.02
C GLU A 1 4.76 -16.17 1.35
N PRO A 2 5.51 -16.34 2.45
CA PRO A 2 4.96 -16.13 3.77
C PRO A 2 4.63 -14.63 3.96
N TYR A 3 3.47 -14.33 4.51
CA TYR A 3 3.08 -12.98 4.89
C TYR A 3 3.44 -12.73 6.38
N THR A 4 3.64 -11.48 6.74
CA THR A 4 3.79 -11.05 8.13
C THR A 4 2.54 -10.31 8.56
N MET A 5 1.87 -10.78 9.60
CA MET A 5 0.75 -10.07 10.19
C MET A 5 1.31 -8.98 11.12
N LEU A 6 1.09 -7.72 10.77
CA LEU A 6 1.56 -6.58 11.56
C LEU A 6 0.62 -6.25 12.73
N LEU A 7 -0.68 -6.41 12.52
CA LEU A 7 -1.72 -6.19 13.52
C LEU A 7 -2.88 -7.15 13.25
N ALA A 8 -3.45 -7.72 14.29
CA ALA A 8 -4.68 -8.51 14.22
C ALA A 8 -5.70 -7.92 15.19
N CYS A 9 -6.90 -7.65 14.68
CA CYS A 9 -8.04 -7.23 15.50
C CYS A 9 -9.09 -8.35 15.54
N ASN A 10 -9.81 -8.44 16.63
CA ASN A 10 -10.89 -9.40 16.80
C ASN A 10 -12.20 -8.66 17.13
N SER A 11 -13.29 -9.38 17.33
CA SER A 11 -14.60 -8.79 17.62
C SER A 11 -14.66 -7.90 18.87
N SER A 12 -13.74 -8.08 19.82
CA SER A 12 -13.64 -7.24 21.04
C SER A 12 -12.66 -6.07 20.89
N SER A 13 -11.85 -6.06 19.82
CA SER A 13 -10.85 -5.02 19.51
C SER A 13 -11.02 -4.53 18.07
N MET A 14 -12.27 -4.37 17.63
CA MET A 14 -12.56 -3.82 16.29
C MET A 14 -12.02 -2.40 16.16
N VAL A 15 -11.33 -2.14 15.08
CA VAL A 15 -10.93 -0.78 14.71
C VAL A 15 -12.16 -0.07 14.14
N THR A 16 -12.50 1.05 14.75
CA THR A 16 -13.56 1.95 14.29
C THR A 16 -12.95 3.20 13.69
N GLU A 17 -13.75 4.02 13.02
CA GLU A 17 -13.29 5.33 12.51
C GLU A 17 -12.67 6.20 13.61
N GLU A 18 -13.25 6.15 14.82
CA GLU A 18 -12.79 6.95 15.98
C GLU A 18 -11.46 6.44 16.55
N SER A 19 -11.16 5.14 16.37
CA SER A 19 -9.95 4.48 16.85
C SER A 19 -8.88 4.29 15.76
N LEU A 20 -9.08 4.84 14.55
CA LEU A 20 -8.14 4.80 13.46
C LEU A 20 -7.59 6.21 13.18
N HIS A 21 -6.30 6.39 13.41
CA HIS A 21 -5.61 7.63 13.17
C HIS A 21 -4.64 7.51 11.99
N VAL A 22 -4.49 8.58 11.23
CA VAL A 22 -3.56 8.64 10.11
C VAL A 22 -2.56 9.77 10.35
N ASP A 23 -1.29 9.41 10.46
CA ASP A 23 -0.16 10.34 10.39
C ASP A 23 0.37 10.33 8.95
N TYR A 24 -0.02 11.35 8.18
CA TYR A 24 0.37 11.50 6.78
C TYR A 24 1.42 12.59 6.61
N GLY A 25 2.49 12.27 5.87
CA GLY A 25 3.49 13.27 5.54
C GLY A 25 4.68 12.73 4.76
N ARG A 26 5.47 13.64 4.17
CA ARG A 26 6.66 13.32 3.38
C ARG A 26 7.76 12.61 4.17
N GLN A 27 7.78 12.72 5.48
CA GLN A 27 8.68 11.96 6.35
C GLN A 27 8.48 10.46 6.20
N HIS A 28 7.28 10.03 5.80
CA HIS A 28 6.91 8.64 5.59
C HIS A 28 7.08 8.16 4.13
N ASP A 29 7.54 9.04 3.23
CA ASP A 29 7.86 8.66 1.86
C ASP A 29 9.04 7.69 1.83
N ARG A 30 9.10 6.88 0.78
CA ARG A 30 10.24 6.01 0.50
C ARG A 30 11.54 6.82 0.43
N LYS A 31 12.61 6.27 0.98
CA LYS A 31 13.95 6.85 0.81
C LYS A 31 14.56 6.34 -0.50
N PRO A 32 15.07 7.25 -1.38
CA PRO A 32 15.75 6.83 -2.60
C PRO A 32 16.94 5.91 -2.28
N HIS A 33 17.23 4.98 -3.18
CA HIS A 33 18.40 4.10 -3.11
C HIS A 33 19.32 4.37 -4.30
N HIS A 34 20.61 4.13 -4.17
CA HIS A 34 21.60 4.40 -5.23
C HIS A 34 21.36 3.58 -6.52
N ASP A 35 20.74 2.40 -6.40
CA ASP A 35 20.38 1.54 -7.54
C ASP A 35 18.98 1.84 -8.14
N ASP A 36 18.29 2.89 -7.69
CA ASP A 36 16.92 3.18 -8.14
C ASP A 36 16.79 3.31 -9.65
N GLU A 37 17.69 4.05 -10.31
CA GLU A 37 17.68 4.20 -11.78
C GLU A 37 17.64 2.84 -12.48
N LYS A 38 18.47 1.91 -12.06
CA LYS A 38 18.56 0.57 -12.60
C LYS A 38 17.31 -0.26 -12.27
N ASN A 39 16.91 -0.29 -11.01
CA ASN A 39 15.83 -1.15 -10.53
C ASN A 39 14.48 -0.67 -11.01
N LEU A 40 14.16 0.61 -10.82
CA LEU A 40 12.86 1.18 -11.22
C LEU A 40 12.74 1.27 -12.75
N GLY A 41 13.81 1.68 -13.45
CA GLY A 41 13.83 1.78 -14.91
C GLY A 41 13.67 0.41 -15.59
N GLY A 42 14.44 -0.57 -15.17
CA GLY A 42 14.38 -1.92 -15.73
C GLY A 42 13.05 -2.61 -15.48
N ALA A 43 12.54 -2.56 -14.25
CA ALA A 43 11.25 -3.16 -13.92
C ALA A 43 10.09 -2.48 -14.68
N TRP A 44 10.13 -1.16 -14.83
CA TRP A 44 9.13 -0.41 -15.56
C TRP A 44 9.12 -0.75 -17.04
N LEU A 45 10.29 -0.79 -17.66
CA LEU A 45 10.43 -1.16 -19.09
C LEU A 45 9.84 -2.54 -19.35
N ALA A 46 10.24 -3.53 -18.56
CA ALA A 46 9.73 -4.90 -18.70
C ALA A 46 8.21 -4.99 -18.51
N ALA A 47 7.65 -4.18 -17.59
CA ALA A 47 6.21 -4.15 -17.35
C ALA A 47 5.44 -3.48 -18.50
N THR A 48 5.95 -2.39 -19.06
CA THR A 48 5.31 -1.66 -20.18
C THR A 48 5.39 -2.45 -21.49
N GLU A 49 6.47 -3.17 -21.73
CA GLU A 49 6.57 -4.11 -22.86
C GLU A 49 5.50 -5.21 -22.81
N LYS A 50 5.28 -5.76 -21.60
CA LYS A 50 4.26 -6.81 -21.39
C LYS A 50 2.83 -6.27 -21.45
N ASN A 51 2.61 -5.06 -20.95
CA ASN A 51 1.31 -4.41 -20.90
C ASN A 51 1.44 -2.90 -21.18
N PRO A 52 1.30 -2.45 -22.45
CA PRO A 52 1.43 -1.04 -22.81
C PRO A 52 0.36 -0.11 -22.19
N ARG A 53 -0.67 -0.65 -21.54
CA ARG A 53 -1.72 0.14 -20.87
C ARG A 53 -1.40 0.42 -19.40
N ILE A 54 -0.28 -0.08 -18.91
CA ILE A 54 0.14 0.17 -17.54
C ILE A 54 0.50 1.65 -17.37
N PHE A 55 0.13 2.25 -16.26
CA PHE A 55 0.47 3.62 -15.94
C PHE A 55 1.02 3.72 -14.52
N ASP A 56 1.85 4.72 -14.29
CA ASP A 56 2.44 4.99 -12.98
C ASP A 56 1.49 5.85 -12.16
N GLY A 57 0.58 5.19 -11.46
CA GLY A 57 -0.38 5.87 -10.57
C GLY A 57 0.19 6.03 -9.16
N SER A 58 -0.01 7.23 -8.59
CA SER A 58 0.32 7.51 -7.20
C SER A 58 -0.46 6.62 -6.25
N LYS A 59 0.18 6.18 -5.17
CA LYS A 59 -0.35 5.30 -4.13
C LYS A 59 0.04 5.82 -2.75
N PHE A 60 -0.76 5.49 -1.73
CA PHE A 60 -0.26 5.64 -0.37
C PHE A 60 0.78 4.56 -0.08
N ARG A 61 1.84 4.95 0.62
CA ARG A 61 2.86 4.08 1.17
C ARG A 61 2.55 3.83 2.64
N LEU A 62 2.49 2.58 3.07
CA LEU A 62 2.41 2.24 4.48
C LEU A 62 3.83 2.15 5.07
N GLN A 63 4.24 3.18 5.80
CA GLN A 63 5.53 3.19 6.50
C GLN A 63 5.47 2.31 7.74
N ARG A 64 4.43 2.45 8.53
CA ARG A 64 4.24 1.71 9.78
C ARG A 64 2.77 1.65 10.18
N ILE A 65 2.43 0.60 10.92
CA ILE A 65 1.20 0.48 11.70
C ILE A 65 1.57 0.27 13.16
N ALA A 66 0.94 1.01 14.06
CA ALA A 66 1.22 0.95 15.50
C ALA A 66 -0.07 1.16 16.31
N LEU A 67 0.02 0.88 17.61
CA LEU A 67 -0.98 1.31 18.58
C LEU A 67 -0.44 2.51 19.36
N ASP A 68 -1.28 3.51 19.58
CA ASP A 68 -0.96 4.62 20.48
C ASP A 68 -1.15 4.23 21.97
N GLU A 69 -0.95 5.18 22.87
CA GLU A 69 -1.10 4.97 24.32
C GLU A 69 -2.55 4.68 24.76
N HIS A 70 -3.52 4.98 23.91
CA HIS A 70 -4.94 4.71 24.13
C HIS A 70 -5.41 3.41 23.45
N GLY A 71 -4.53 2.74 22.72
CA GLY A 71 -4.84 1.53 21.95
C GLY A 71 -5.48 1.80 20.60
N HIS A 72 -5.47 3.05 20.10
CA HIS A 72 -5.91 3.38 18.75
C HIS A 72 -4.87 2.95 17.73
N VAL A 73 -5.34 2.54 16.56
CA VAL A 73 -4.46 2.19 15.43
C VAL A 73 -3.97 3.46 14.76
N VAL A 74 -2.66 3.59 14.63
CA VAL A 74 -2.01 4.69 13.89
C VAL A 74 -1.38 4.12 12.62
N LEU A 75 -1.78 4.67 11.47
CA LEU A 75 -1.15 4.41 10.17
C LEU A 75 -0.22 5.56 9.82
N GLU A 76 1.07 5.30 9.71
CA GLU A 76 2.05 6.25 9.18
C GLU A 76 2.08 6.10 7.65
N LEU A 77 1.58 7.10 6.94
CA LEU A 77 1.41 7.07 5.49
C LEU A 77 2.27 8.13 4.80
N GLY A 78 2.98 7.70 3.78
CA GLY A 78 3.64 8.54 2.78
C GLY A 78 3.04 8.33 1.40
N LEU A 79 3.77 8.77 0.38
CA LEU A 79 3.44 8.54 -1.02
C LEU A 79 4.45 7.61 -1.68
N THR A 80 3.98 6.91 -2.70
CA THR A 80 4.76 6.07 -3.60
C THR A 80 4.08 5.99 -4.97
N GLY A 81 4.72 5.33 -5.93
CA GLY A 81 4.19 5.08 -7.25
C GLY A 81 4.14 3.60 -7.61
N TYR A 82 3.38 3.27 -8.64
CA TYR A 82 3.33 1.90 -9.13
C TYR A 82 4.67 1.45 -9.74
N ARG A 83 5.40 2.37 -10.38
CA ARG A 83 6.76 2.14 -10.87
C ARG A 83 7.71 1.78 -9.73
N GLU A 84 7.62 2.49 -8.60
CA GLU A 84 8.41 2.20 -7.41
C GLU A 84 8.08 0.82 -6.84
N TYR A 85 6.78 0.47 -6.75
CA TYR A 85 6.35 -0.85 -6.31
C TYR A 85 6.95 -1.98 -7.16
N LEU A 86 6.95 -1.83 -8.50
CA LEU A 86 7.53 -2.83 -9.39
C LEU A 86 9.05 -2.94 -9.23
N GLY A 87 9.74 -1.83 -9.06
CA GLY A 87 11.20 -1.76 -8.96
C GLY A 87 11.75 -1.95 -7.55
N THR A 88 10.90 -2.18 -6.53
CA THR A 88 11.33 -2.47 -5.16
C THR A 88 10.67 -3.73 -4.63
N ASN A 89 9.39 -3.72 -4.27
CA ASN A 89 8.69 -4.86 -3.67
C ASN A 89 8.56 -6.09 -4.60
N ARG A 90 8.68 -5.90 -5.93
CA ARG A 90 8.58 -6.97 -6.92
C ARG A 90 9.93 -7.43 -7.47
N LEU A 91 11.02 -6.98 -6.90
CA LEU A 91 12.35 -7.47 -7.22
C LEU A 91 12.50 -8.95 -6.86
N PRO A 92 13.45 -9.67 -7.51
CA PRO A 92 13.86 -11.00 -7.05
C PRO A 92 14.29 -10.98 -5.57
N THR A 93 14.07 -12.09 -4.88
CA THR A 93 14.26 -12.20 -3.42
C THR A 93 15.62 -11.69 -2.93
N ASP A 94 16.70 -11.98 -3.65
CA ASP A 94 18.04 -11.56 -3.22
C ASP A 94 18.22 -10.04 -3.34
N ALA A 95 17.72 -9.43 -4.41
CA ALA A 95 17.76 -7.98 -4.58
C ALA A 95 16.85 -7.27 -3.54
N LEU A 96 15.70 -7.85 -3.23
CA LEU A 96 14.80 -7.35 -2.18
C LEU A 96 15.50 -7.39 -0.80
N ARG A 97 16.14 -8.50 -0.45
CA ARG A 97 16.89 -8.62 0.80
C ARG A 97 18.06 -7.64 0.89
N GLN A 98 18.70 -7.34 -0.24
CA GLN A 98 19.75 -6.32 -0.25
C GLN A 98 19.17 -4.95 0.06
N LEU A 99 18.07 -4.54 -0.57
CA LEU A 99 17.39 -3.27 -0.24
C LEU A 99 16.96 -3.19 1.24
N GLU A 100 16.50 -4.29 1.81
CA GLU A 100 16.15 -4.35 3.23
C GLU A 100 17.38 -4.19 4.13
N ALA A 101 18.51 -4.82 3.77
CA ALA A 101 19.77 -4.70 4.50
C ALA A 101 20.33 -3.27 4.43
N ASP A 102 20.29 -2.66 3.27
CA ASP A 102 20.75 -1.28 3.05
C ASP A 102 19.84 -0.29 3.79
N GLY A 103 18.53 -0.47 3.72
CA GLY A 103 17.56 0.34 4.49
C GLY A 103 17.78 0.23 6.01
N GLN A 104 18.10 -0.96 6.51
CA GLN A 104 18.43 -1.15 7.92
C GLN A 104 19.75 -0.44 8.28
N ALA A 105 20.76 -0.52 7.43
CA ALA A 105 22.06 0.08 7.68
C ALA A 105 22.06 1.62 7.60
N GLU A 106 21.35 2.19 6.61
CA GLU A 106 21.36 3.61 6.33
C GLU A 106 20.32 4.40 7.14
N HIS A 107 19.17 3.77 7.45
CA HIS A 107 18.01 4.44 8.03
C HIS A 107 17.48 3.78 9.30
N ALA A 108 18.13 2.73 9.82
CA ALA A 108 17.63 1.89 10.92
C ALA A 108 16.20 1.35 10.65
N ASN A 109 15.85 1.18 9.37
CA ASN A 109 14.54 0.72 8.92
C ASN A 109 14.69 -0.14 7.66
N PRO A 110 14.51 -1.46 7.73
CA PRO A 110 14.66 -2.34 6.56
C PRO A 110 13.67 -2.04 5.44
N ARG A 111 12.58 -1.31 5.74
CA ARG A 111 11.57 -0.93 4.75
C ARG A 111 11.82 0.44 4.12
N ALA A 112 12.90 1.14 4.49
CA ALA A 112 13.14 2.53 4.08
C ALA A 112 13.14 2.71 2.55
N HIS A 113 13.73 1.78 1.81
CA HIS A 113 13.85 1.83 0.35
C HIS A 113 12.70 1.15 -0.39
N LEU A 114 11.73 0.57 0.31
CA LEU A 114 10.61 -0.15 -0.33
C LEU A 114 9.41 0.75 -0.54
N SER A 115 8.71 0.52 -1.62
CA SER A 115 7.48 1.24 -1.98
C SER A 115 6.35 0.97 -0.97
N ASP A 116 6.18 -0.27 -0.53
CA ASP A 116 5.15 -0.70 0.42
C ASP A 116 3.77 -0.07 0.14
N ALA A 117 3.37 -0.11 -1.12
CA ALA A 117 2.10 0.43 -1.56
C ALA A 117 0.93 -0.19 -0.79
N LEU A 118 0.16 0.66 -0.10
CA LEU A 118 -0.99 0.25 0.69
C LEU A 118 -2.09 -0.31 -0.23
N GLY A 119 -2.47 -1.55 -0.01
CA GLY A 119 -3.62 -2.20 -0.62
C GLY A 119 -4.71 -2.46 0.43
N CYS A 120 -5.96 -2.40 -0.01
CA CYS A 120 -7.11 -2.76 0.81
C CYS A 120 -7.86 -3.91 0.17
N GLU A 121 -8.35 -4.82 0.98
CA GLU A 121 -9.22 -5.91 0.56
C GLU A 121 -10.38 -6.03 1.55
N THR A 122 -11.58 -6.23 1.02
CA THR A 122 -12.80 -6.39 1.80
C THR A 122 -13.29 -7.82 1.72
N ILE A 123 -13.69 -8.38 2.84
CA ILE A 123 -14.45 -9.63 2.89
C ILE A 123 -15.92 -9.25 2.89
N LEU A 124 -16.60 -9.49 1.78
CA LEU A 124 -18.03 -9.21 1.63
C LEU A 124 -18.84 -10.47 1.90
N LEU A 125 -19.73 -10.39 2.90
CA LEU A 125 -20.70 -11.43 3.22
C LEU A 125 -22.06 -11.03 2.68
N THR A 126 -22.74 -11.96 2.01
CA THR A 126 -24.14 -11.78 1.56
C THR A 126 -25.10 -12.07 2.70
N ALA A 127 -26.39 -11.72 2.53
CA ALA A 127 -27.43 -11.96 3.53
C ALA A 127 -27.69 -13.45 3.80
N ASP A 128 -27.22 -14.34 2.93
CA ASP A 128 -27.29 -15.80 3.05
C ASP A 128 -25.91 -16.42 3.43
N ASP A 129 -25.04 -15.63 4.10
CA ASP A 129 -23.75 -16.04 4.65
C ASP A 129 -22.74 -16.57 3.61
N GLN A 130 -22.83 -16.11 2.35
CA GLN A 130 -21.84 -16.44 1.32
C GLN A 130 -20.76 -15.38 1.24
N VAL A 131 -19.50 -15.80 1.00
CA VAL A 131 -18.38 -14.89 0.72
C VAL A 131 -18.32 -14.58 -0.77
N VAL A 132 -18.29 -13.28 -1.11
CA VAL A 132 -18.14 -12.85 -2.51
C VAL A 132 -16.67 -12.84 -2.88
N LEU A 133 -16.31 -13.61 -3.90
CA LEU A 133 -14.97 -13.60 -4.49
C LEU A 133 -15.04 -13.15 -5.96
N LEU A 134 -14.13 -12.29 -6.34
CA LEU A 134 -13.97 -11.79 -7.71
C LEU A 134 -12.83 -12.53 -8.40
N ARG A 135 -13.07 -12.98 -9.62
CA ARG A 135 -11.98 -13.51 -10.45
C ARG A 135 -11.24 -12.37 -11.12
N ARG A 136 -9.96 -12.25 -10.82
CA ARG A 136 -9.09 -11.23 -11.41
C ARG A 136 -8.96 -11.45 -12.92
N SER A 137 -8.96 -10.35 -13.69
CA SER A 137 -8.70 -10.38 -15.12
C SER A 137 -7.35 -11.05 -15.40
N SER A 138 -7.26 -11.81 -16.48
CA SER A 138 -5.98 -12.36 -16.95
C SER A 138 -5.01 -11.28 -17.47
N SER A 139 -5.51 -10.07 -17.76
CA SER A 139 -4.71 -8.93 -18.25
C SER A 139 -4.07 -8.08 -17.15
N VAL A 140 -4.35 -8.36 -15.86
CA VAL A 140 -3.70 -7.62 -14.76
C VAL A 140 -2.24 -8.01 -14.62
N ALA A 141 -1.42 -7.09 -14.11
CA ALA A 141 0.03 -7.27 -14.02
C ALA A 141 0.45 -8.39 -13.04
N THR A 142 -0.37 -8.67 -12.01
CA THR A 142 -0.05 -9.65 -10.98
C THR A 142 -1.25 -10.54 -10.68
N HIS A 143 -1.01 -11.84 -10.46
CA HIS A 143 -2.02 -12.80 -10.00
C HIS A 143 -3.29 -12.85 -10.88
N GLY A 144 -3.14 -12.71 -12.21
CA GLY A 144 -4.25 -12.85 -13.17
C GLY A 144 -4.92 -14.21 -13.08
N GLY A 145 -6.25 -14.24 -13.15
CA GLY A 145 -7.06 -15.46 -13.10
C GLY A 145 -7.31 -16.04 -11.70
N LEU A 146 -6.62 -15.56 -10.67
CA LEU A 146 -6.90 -15.94 -9.27
C LEU A 146 -8.15 -15.24 -8.74
N HIS A 147 -8.66 -15.74 -7.62
CA HIS A 147 -9.81 -15.16 -6.92
C HIS A 147 -9.33 -14.40 -5.68
N ASN A 148 -9.94 -13.28 -5.43
CA ASN A 148 -9.75 -12.48 -4.21
C ASN A 148 -11.07 -11.77 -3.86
N GLY A 149 -11.16 -11.19 -2.66
CA GLY A 149 -12.22 -10.26 -2.31
C GLY A 149 -12.16 -8.98 -3.14
N PRO A 150 -13.20 -8.14 -3.10
CA PRO A 150 -13.12 -6.78 -3.63
C PRO A 150 -11.91 -6.05 -3.04
N SER A 151 -11.01 -5.59 -3.88
CA SER A 151 -9.73 -5.02 -3.43
C SER A 151 -9.23 -3.94 -4.37
N GLY A 152 -8.44 -3.02 -3.83
CA GLY A 152 -7.82 -1.95 -4.58
C GLY A 152 -6.70 -1.26 -3.82
N HIS A 153 -6.07 -0.29 -4.47
CA HIS A 153 -5.13 0.62 -3.85
C HIS A 153 -5.82 1.98 -3.71
N PRO A 154 -5.84 2.56 -2.51
CA PRO A 154 -6.31 3.94 -2.35
C PRO A 154 -5.48 4.88 -3.22
N GLU A 155 -6.17 5.77 -3.93
CA GLU A 155 -5.51 6.75 -4.78
C GLU A 155 -5.45 8.11 -4.08
N PRO A 156 -4.25 8.64 -3.77
CA PRO A 156 -4.09 9.93 -3.09
C PRO A 156 -4.83 11.09 -3.75
N SER A 157 -4.88 11.10 -5.09
CA SER A 157 -5.61 12.13 -5.86
C SER A 157 -7.11 12.14 -5.59
N ARG A 158 -7.72 10.96 -5.40
CA ARG A 158 -9.15 10.84 -5.06
C ARG A 158 -9.43 11.27 -3.62
N ALA A 159 -8.45 11.10 -2.74
CA ALA A 159 -8.51 11.56 -1.35
C ALA A 159 -8.22 13.08 -1.22
N GLY A 160 -8.05 13.80 -2.32
CA GLY A 160 -7.70 15.23 -2.29
C GLY A 160 -6.27 15.51 -1.83
N VAL A 161 -5.41 14.48 -1.80
CA VAL A 161 -4.00 14.59 -1.44
C VAL A 161 -3.18 14.91 -2.68
N GLU A 162 -3.21 16.18 -3.10
CA GLU A 162 -2.31 16.68 -4.13
C GLU A 162 -1.16 17.45 -3.48
N GLY A 163 0.06 16.94 -3.58
CA GLY A 163 1.29 17.70 -3.42
C GLY A 163 1.75 18.10 -2.01
N GLY A 164 1.36 17.42 -0.96
CA GLY A 164 2.00 17.51 0.37
C GLY A 164 1.82 18.85 1.11
N GLY A 165 1.10 18.84 2.21
CA GLY A 165 0.95 19.97 3.15
C GLY A 165 0.07 19.57 4.32
N ALA A 166 -0.07 20.43 5.35
CA ALA A 166 -0.93 20.20 6.52
C ALA A 166 -2.41 19.91 6.16
N GLN A 167 -2.88 20.37 4.99
CA GLN A 167 -4.17 19.99 4.41
C GLN A 167 -4.21 18.52 3.96
N GLY A 168 -3.05 17.91 3.68
CA GLY A 168 -2.95 16.51 3.30
C GLY A 168 -3.27 15.54 4.43
N ALA A 169 -3.05 15.86 5.70
CA ALA A 169 -3.36 14.96 6.81
C ALA A 169 -4.89 14.81 7.01
N ALA A 170 -5.65 15.92 6.94
CA ALA A 170 -7.11 15.88 6.97
C ALA A 170 -7.68 15.17 5.72
N ALA A 171 -7.07 15.40 4.55
CA ALA A 171 -7.44 14.74 3.31
C ALA A 171 -7.06 13.25 3.30
N ALA A 172 -5.94 12.85 3.90
CA ALA A 172 -5.56 11.44 4.05
C ALA A 172 -6.49 10.71 5.02
N ALA A 173 -6.89 11.34 6.12
CA ALA A 173 -7.91 10.81 7.03
C ALA A 173 -9.28 10.68 6.32
N ALA A 174 -9.66 11.69 5.52
CA ALA A 174 -10.84 11.63 4.67
C ALA A 174 -10.72 10.54 3.58
N GLY A 175 -9.53 10.33 3.02
CA GLY A 175 -9.26 9.30 2.02
C GLY A 175 -9.33 7.89 2.58
N VAL A 176 -8.90 7.67 3.82
CA VAL A 176 -9.12 6.39 4.52
C VAL A 176 -10.62 6.18 4.74
N ARG A 177 -11.40 7.25 5.01
CA ARG A 177 -12.86 7.21 5.10
C ARG A 177 -13.51 6.88 3.75
N GLU A 178 -13.07 7.53 2.68
CA GLU A 178 -13.54 7.27 1.30
C GLU A 178 -13.21 5.84 0.82
N LEU A 179 -12.15 5.24 1.34
CA LEU A 179 -11.85 3.83 1.17
C LEU A 179 -12.89 2.92 1.81
N TYR A 180 -13.32 3.22 3.02
CA TYR A 180 -14.42 2.52 3.66
C TYR A 180 -15.70 2.65 2.84
N ASP A 181 -16.01 3.87 2.38
CA ASP A 181 -17.23 4.16 1.63
C ASP A 181 -17.19 3.63 0.19
N SER A 182 -16.03 3.65 -0.49
CA SER A 182 -15.89 3.19 -1.88
C SER A 182 -15.86 1.67 -2.04
N VAL A 183 -15.58 0.95 -0.98
CA VAL A 183 -15.62 -0.53 -0.97
C VAL A 183 -17.02 -1.06 -0.60
N LEU A 184 -17.86 -0.20 0.02
CA LEU A 184 -19.23 -0.55 0.45
C LEU A 184 -20.32 -0.05 -0.50
N GLN A 185 -19.99 0.67 -1.59
CA GLN A 185 -20.88 1.05 -2.68
C GLN A 185 -20.68 0.15 -3.90
#